data_a0c4c93920b2e252039f0ecfe68245ab
#
_entry.id   a0c4c93920b2e252039f0ecfe68245ab
#
_cell.length_a   1.000
_cell.length_b   1.000
_cell.length_c   1.000
_cell.angle_alpha   90.00
_cell.angle_beta   90.00
_cell.angle_gamma   90.00
#
_symmetry.space_group_name_H-M   'P 1'
#
loop_
_entity.id
_entity.type
_entity.pdbx_description
1 polymer ?
#
loop_
_entity_poly.entity_id
_entity_poly.type
_entity_poly.pdbx_seq_one_letter_code
_entity_poly.pdbx_strand_id
1 'polypeptide(L)'
;MSSSIIDRCFAIVETLAESREGQSLGSIADRTGMPKSAAHRMLAALAASGYAVQLPNRDYKLTLKLPGLGLRYLSSSDLLTECQPVLDGLAQEIGELVRLALVEQDKLVWIGKAQGARSGLLVDPVMGRQVVLHATATGKVWLSSLSAENALRIAFQQGFGNAGVDGPNVKTTVEELQAELSATRSRGYGLAQEEAEPGISAIAVPIHSGNGATVVGTLSVAGPSARLTEARLLECLPQLRRSASQLTGLDVLRDLSP
;
A
#
# COMPACT_ATOMS: atom_id res chain seq x y z
N MET A 1 1.84 23.80 12.42
CA MET A 1 2.13 24.41 11.10
C MET A 1 0.81 24.73 10.42
N SER A 2 0.65 25.90 9.79
CA SER A 2 -0.58 26.24 9.08
C SER A 2 -0.65 25.37 7.81
N SER A 3 -1.62 24.46 7.73
CA SER A 3 -1.89 23.64 6.54
C SER A 3 -2.21 24.57 5.36
N SER A 4 -1.53 24.38 4.22
CA SER A 4 -1.78 25.15 3.00
C SER A 4 -3.20 24.93 2.47
N ILE A 5 -3.68 25.80 1.58
CA ILE A 5 -4.97 25.61 0.89
C ILE A 5 -4.96 24.29 0.09
N ILE A 6 -3.81 23.96 -0.49
CA ILE A 6 -3.63 22.73 -1.27
C ILE A 6 -3.75 21.50 -0.36
N ASP A 7 -3.06 21.48 0.78
CA ASP A 7 -3.13 20.35 1.74
C ASP A 7 -4.57 20.11 2.20
N ARG A 8 -5.32 21.19 2.49
CA ARG A 8 -6.74 21.10 2.89
C ARG A 8 -7.61 20.56 1.77
N CYS A 9 -7.35 20.97 0.52
CA CYS A 9 -8.08 20.49 -0.64
C CYS A 9 -7.88 19.00 -0.83
N PHE A 10 -6.62 18.53 -0.78
CA PHE A 10 -6.33 17.10 -0.89
C PHE A 10 -6.85 16.29 0.30
N ALA A 11 -6.83 16.80 1.53
CA ALA A 11 -7.45 16.14 2.68
C ALA A 11 -8.96 15.88 2.46
N ILE A 12 -9.68 16.81 1.80
CA ILE A 12 -11.08 16.59 1.40
C ILE A 12 -11.19 15.49 0.34
N VAL A 13 -10.32 15.52 -0.68
CA VAL A 13 -10.31 14.51 -1.76
C VAL A 13 -10.05 13.11 -1.17
N GLU A 14 -9.07 12.96 -0.29
CA GLU A 14 -8.76 11.72 0.40
C GLU A 14 -9.92 11.24 1.27
N THR A 15 -10.54 12.15 2.03
CA THR A 15 -11.74 11.85 2.83
C THR A 15 -12.89 11.33 1.96
N LEU A 16 -13.13 11.96 0.82
CA LEU A 16 -14.19 11.53 -0.12
C LEU A 16 -13.84 10.19 -0.80
N ALA A 17 -12.56 9.88 -1.02
CA ALA A 17 -12.13 8.62 -1.64
C ALA A 17 -12.45 7.39 -0.78
N GLU A 18 -12.66 7.56 0.51
CA GLU A 18 -12.99 6.46 1.43
C GLU A 18 -14.47 6.03 1.38
N SER A 19 -15.35 6.81 0.72
CA SER A 19 -16.77 6.52 0.66
C SER A 19 -17.29 6.45 -0.78
N ARG A 20 -17.87 5.32 -1.14
CA ARG A 20 -18.53 5.14 -2.44
C ARG A 20 -19.89 5.85 -2.51
N GLU A 21 -20.55 6.04 -1.39
CA GLU A 21 -21.92 6.59 -1.32
C GLU A 21 -21.92 8.11 -1.18
N GLY A 22 -20.80 8.70 -0.81
CA GLY A 22 -20.66 10.12 -0.53
C GLY A 22 -20.62 10.41 0.97
N GLN A 23 -20.34 11.67 1.31
CA GLN A 23 -20.22 12.12 2.70
C GLN A 23 -20.84 13.52 2.85
N SER A 24 -21.46 13.76 4.01
CA SER A 24 -22.04 15.06 4.34
C SER A 24 -20.94 16.11 4.58
N LEU A 25 -21.27 17.38 4.34
CA LEU A 25 -20.39 18.50 4.67
C LEU A 25 -19.94 18.48 6.14
N GLY A 26 -20.83 18.08 7.05
CA GLY A 26 -20.50 17.97 8.48
C GLY A 26 -19.41 16.93 8.74
N SER A 27 -19.61 15.70 8.24
CA SER A 27 -18.64 14.61 8.37
C SER A 27 -17.28 14.98 7.78
N ILE A 28 -17.25 15.60 6.60
CA ILE A 28 -16.00 16.04 5.94
C ILE A 28 -15.29 17.10 6.79
N ALA A 29 -16.02 18.09 7.30
CA ALA A 29 -15.45 19.14 8.13
C ALA A 29 -14.85 18.58 9.42
N ASP A 30 -15.56 17.68 10.11
CA ASP A 30 -15.11 17.05 11.35
C ASP A 30 -13.86 16.19 11.12
N ARG A 31 -13.84 15.38 10.07
CA ARG A 31 -12.71 14.48 9.74
C ARG A 31 -11.45 15.23 9.29
N THR A 32 -11.63 16.35 8.61
CA THR A 32 -10.51 17.17 8.13
C THR A 32 -10.08 18.25 9.14
N GLY A 33 -10.79 18.39 10.26
CA GLY A 33 -10.53 19.42 11.26
C GLY A 33 -10.78 20.85 10.76
N MET A 34 -11.58 21.03 9.70
CA MET A 34 -11.83 22.33 9.09
C MET A 34 -13.17 22.94 9.54
N PRO A 35 -13.25 24.29 9.63
CA PRO A 35 -14.56 24.96 9.75
C PRO A 35 -15.47 24.58 8.56
N LYS A 36 -16.75 24.33 8.82
CA LYS A 36 -17.75 23.97 7.77
C LYS A 36 -17.79 24.95 6.60
N SER A 37 -17.60 26.25 6.87
CA SER A 37 -17.57 27.29 5.83
C SER A 37 -16.35 27.15 4.90
N ALA A 38 -15.20 26.74 5.43
CA ALA A 38 -13.98 26.49 4.64
C ALA A 38 -14.12 25.22 3.81
N ALA A 39 -14.58 24.12 4.42
CA ALA A 39 -14.86 22.86 3.72
C ALA A 39 -15.86 23.07 2.59
N HIS A 40 -16.97 23.82 2.82
CA HIS A 40 -17.98 24.12 1.80
C HIS A 40 -17.38 24.87 0.59
N ARG A 41 -16.55 25.89 0.82
CA ARG A 41 -15.91 26.64 -0.29
C ARG A 41 -14.99 25.74 -1.12
N MET A 42 -14.24 24.86 -0.48
CA MET A 42 -13.36 23.92 -1.19
C MET A 42 -14.15 22.87 -1.96
N LEU A 43 -15.21 22.32 -1.37
CA LEU A 43 -16.11 21.37 -2.04
C LEU A 43 -16.80 22.01 -3.24
N ALA A 44 -17.23 23.27 -3.14
CA ALA A 44 -17.78 24.02 -4.26
C ALA A 44 -16.76 24.21 -5.40
N ALA A 45 -15.50 24.53 -5.06
CA ALA A 45 -14.42 24.64 -6.03
C ALA A 45 -14.10 23.29 -6.71
N LEU A 46 -14.05 22.20 -5.93
CA LEU A 46 -13.86 20.84 -6.46
C LEU A 46 -15.01 20.44 -7.38
N ALA A 47 -16.26 20.80 -7.03
CA ALA A 47 -17.43 20.53 -7.85
C ALA A 47 -17.39 21.36 -9.16
N ALA A 48 -17.09 22.65 -9.07
CA ALA A 48 -16.94 23.52 -10.24
C ALA A 48 -15.83 23.03 -11.20
N SER A 49 -14.76 22.45 -10.63
CA SER A 49 -13.67 21.85 -11.40
C SER A 49 -13.96 20.40 -11.86
N GLY A 50 -15.12 19.85 -11.51
CA GLY A 50 -15.54 18.52 -11.91
C GLY A 50 -14.89 17.35 -11.17
N TYR A 51 -14.18 17.58 -10.05
CA TYR A 51 -13.59 16.52 -9.22
C TYR A 51 -14.57 15.93 -8.20
N ALA A 52 -15.56 16.72 -7.79
CA ALA A 52 -16.63 16.29 -6.91
C ALA A 52 -17.99 16.59 -7.51
N VAL A 53 -19.04 15.98 -6.97
CA VAL A 53 -20.44 16.27 -7.27
C VAL A 53 -21.22 16.28 -5.97
N GLN A 54 -22.18 17.21 -5.86
CA GLN A 54 -23.13 17.21 -4.77
C GLN A 54 -24.35 16.37 -5.18
N LEU A 55 -24.67 15.37 -4.35
CA LEU A 55 -25.80 14.47 -4.56
C LEU A 55 -27.14 15.14 -4.14
N PRO A 56 -28.31 14.59 -4.53
CA PRO A 56 -29.63 15.13 -4.15
C PRO A 56 -29.84 15.19 -2.63
N ASN A 57 -29.26 14.30 -1.85
CA ASN A 57 -29.26 14.30 -0.38
C ASN A 57 -28.30 15.32 0.25
N ARG A 58 -27.66 16.17 -0.58
CA ARG A 58 -26.65 17.17 -0.23
C ARG A 58 -25.29 16.61 0.21
N ASP A 59 -25.05 15.33 0.10
CA ASP A 59 -23.72 14.74 0.30
C ASP A 59 -22.82 15.03 -0.90
N TYR A 60 -21.52 14.97 -0.68
CA TYR A 60 -20.50 15.14 -1.71
C TYR A 60 -19.82 13.82 -2.02
N LYS A 61 -19.52 13.59 -3.30
CA LYS A 61 -18.85 12.39 -3.81
C LYS A 61 -17.81 12.77 -4.85
N LEU A 62 -16.71 11.99 -4.94
CA LEU A 62 -15.76 12.13 -6.04
C LEU A 62 -16.39 11.69 -7.36
N THR A 63 -16.01 12.37 -8.43
CA THR A 63 -16.31 11.97 -9.82
C THR A 63 -15.23 11.00 -10.35
N LEU A 64 -15.43 10.47 -11.55
CA LEU A 64 -14.43 9.66 -12.24
C LEU A 64 -13.27 10.49 -12.82
N LYS A 65 -13.23 11.80 -12.61
CA LYS A 65 -12.15 12.65 -13.14
C LYS A 65 -10.80 12.32 -12.53
N LEU A 66 -10.74 12.15 -11.20
CA LEU A 66 -9.49 11.81 -10.50
C LEU A 66 -8.99 10.39 -10.85
N PRO A 67 -9.82 9.31 -10.76
CA PRO A 67 -9.44 8.00 -11.27
C PRO A 67 -8.98 8.00 -12.73
N GLY A 68 -9.64 8.76 -13.61
CA GLY A 68 -9.26 8.91 -15.01
C GLY A 68 -7.87 9.55 -15.20
N LEU A 69 -7.49 10.49 -14.35
CA LEU A 69 -6.14 11.06 -14.33
C LEU A 69 -5.12 10.00 -13.93
N GLY A 70 -5.39 9.27 -12.86
CA GLY A 70 -4.50 8.20 -12.39
C GLY A 70 -4.32 7.09 -13.44
N LEU A 71 -5.42 6.64 -14.07
CA LEU A 71 -5.36 5.63 -15.13
C LEU A 71 -4.54 6.12 -16.35
N ARG A 72 -4.70 7.38 -16.76
CA ARG A 72 -3.89 7.93 -17.86
C ARG A 72 -2.40 7.98 -17.51
N TYR A 73 -2.07 8.39 -16.29
CA TYR A 73 -0.70 8.40 -15.82
C TYR A 73 -0.08 6.99 -15.82
N LEU A 74 -0.78 6.00 -15.24
CA LEU A 74 -0.32 4.61 -15.21
C LEU A 74 -0.21 4.00 -16.62
N SER A 75 -1.14 4.31 -17.53
CA SER A 75 -1.10 3.83 -18.91
C SER A 75 0.05 4.44 -19.72
N SER A 76 0.52 5.65 -19.37
CA SER A 76 1.63 6.29 -20.08
C SER A 76 3.00 5.73 -19.68
N SER A 77 3.08 5.02 -18.58
CA SER A 77 4.33 4.45 -18.05
C SER A 77 4.54 2.97 -18.39
N ASP A 78 3.58 2.30 -19.05
CA ASP A 78 3.54 0.86 -19.32
C ASP A 78 3.74 -0.03 -18.07
N LEU A 79 3.85 0.59 -16.91
CA LEU A 79 4.21 -0.05 -15.64
C LEU A 79 3.32 -1.25 -15.31
N LEU A 80 2.00 -1.06 -15.33
CA LEU A 80 1.07 -2.15 -15.03
C LEU A 80 0.99 -3.15 -16.18
N THR A 81 1.11 -2.70 -17.42
CA THR A 81 1.07 -3.55 -18.62
C THR A 81 2.21 -4.58 -18.60
N GLU A 82 3.41 -4.16 -18.23
CA GLU A 82 4.57 -5.05 -18.14
C GLU A 82 4.58 -5.91 -16.86
N CYS A 83 4.17 -5.36 -15.72
CA CYS A 83 4.20 -6.09 -14.45
C CYS A 83 3.04 -7.09 -14.30
N GLN A 84 1.84 -6.78 -14.81
CA GLN A 84 0.64 -7.58 -14.55
C GLN A 84 0.76 -9.04 -14.98
N PRO A 85 1.35 -9.41 -16.16
CA PRO A 85 1.54 -10.82 -16.53
C PRO A 85 2.37 -11.62 -15.54
N VAL A 86 3.38 -10.99 -14.92
CA VAL A 86 4.21 -11.65 -13.87
C VAL A 86 3.39 -11.88 -12.61
N LEU A 87 2.57 -10.91 -12.21
CA LEU A 87 1.69 -11.04 -11.04
C LEU A 87 0.64 -12.14 -11.27
N ASP A 88 -0.01 -12.17 -12.44
CA ASP A 88 -1.03 -13.13 -12.78
C ASP A 88 -0.46 -14.56 -12.82
N GLY A 89 0.71 -14.74 -13.42
CA GLY A 89 1.41 -16.02 -13.46
C GLY A 89 1.75 -16.54 -12.05
N LEU A 90 2.29 -15.70 -11.20
CA LEU A 90 2.62 -16.05 -9.82
C LEU A 90 1.36 -16.36 -8.99
N ALA A 91 0.31 -15.55 -9.12
CA ALA A 91 -0.94 -15.75 -8.42
C ALA A 91 -1.61 -17.08 -8.84
N GLN A 92 -1.58 -17.41 -10.13
CA GLN A 92 -2.09 -18.69 -10.64
C GLN A 92 -1.29 -19.88 -10.10
N GLU A 93 0.06 -19.77 -10.02
CA GLU A 93 0.94 -20.82 -9.52
C GLU A 93 0.74 -21.09 -8.03
N ILE A 94 0.63 -20.02 -7.21
CA ILE A 94 0.53 -20.13 -5.76
C ILE A 94 -0.91 -20.35 -5.28
N GLY A 95 -1.90 -19.82 -5.99
CA GLY A 95 -3.31 -19.91 -5.63
C GLY A 95 -3.75 -18.92 -4.55
N GLU A 96 -2.99 -17.83 -4.31
CA GLU A 96 -3.28 -16.80 -3.32
C GLU A 96 -3.11 -15.39 -3.90
N LEU A 97 -3.40 -14.37 -3.09
CA LEU A 97 -3.25 -12.98 -3.49
C LEU A 97 -1.77 -12.60 -3.63
N VAL A 98 -1.40 -12.12 -4.81
CA VAL A 98 -0.08 -11.51 -5.09
C VAL A 98 -0.24 -10.00 -5.18
N ARG A 99 0.71 -9.24 -4.61
CA ARG A 99 0.70 -7.78 -4.65
C ARG A 99 2.08 -7.23 -4.96
N LEU A 100 2.08 -6.16 -5.76
CA LEU A 100 3.25 -5.34 -6.06
C LEU A 100 3.10 -3.98 -5.38
N ALA A 101 4.11 -3.59 -4.60
CA ALA A 101 4.23 -2.24 -4.07
C ALA A 101 5.52 -1.59 -4.57
N LEU A 102 5.48 -0.31 -4.87
CA LEU A 102 6.65 0.48 -5.25
C LEU A 102 6.97 1.52 -4.18
N VAL A 103 8.25 1.83 -4.07
CA VAL A 103 8.76 2.90 -3.22
C VAL A 103 8.56 4.22 -3.94
N GLU A 104 7.99 5.17 -3.24
CA GLU A 104 7.89 6.56 -3.68
C GLU A 104 8.23 7.46 -2.49
N GLN A 105 9.40 8.08 -2.53
CA GLN A 105 9.94 8.82 -1.41
C GLN A 105 10.00 7.95 -0.13
N ASP A 106 9.44 8.44 1.00
CA ASP A 106 9.39 7.71 2.27
C ASP A 106 8.13 6.81 2.41
N LYS A 107 7.58 6.28 1.31
CA LYS A 107 6.34 5.49 1.30
C LYS A 107 6.44 4.28 0.40
N LEU A 108 5.65 3.26 0.72
CA LEU A 108 5.33 2.15 -0.18
C LEU A 108 3.85 2.25 -0.58
N VAL A 109 3.59 2.14 -1.87
CA VAL A 109 2.24 2.23 -2.44
C VAL A 109 1.90 0.95 -3.19
N TRP A 110 0.74 0.36 -2.89
CA TRP A 110 0.21 -0.79 -3.63
C TRP A 110 -0.23 -0.35 -5.02
N ILE A 111 0.43 -0.83 -6.06
CA ILE A 111 0.14 -0.45 -7.46
C ILE A 111 -0.41 -1.59 -8.30
N GLY A 112 -0.11 -2.84 -7.97
CA GLY A 112 -0.55 -4.02 -8.72
C GLY A 112 -1.02 -5.14 -7.80
N LYS A 113 -2.02 -5.90 -8.25
CA LYS A 113 -2.49 -7.12 -7.59
C LYS A 113 -2.93 -8.17 -8.59
N ALA A 114 -2.81 -9.43 -8.20
CA ALA A 114 -3.41 -10.56 -8.89
C ALA A 114 -4.00 -11.53 -7.86
N GLN A 115 -5.23 -11.98 -8.06
CA GLN A 115 -5.92 -12.92 -7.16
C GLN A 115 -5.85 -14.33 -7.73
N GLY A 116 -5.13 -15.21 -7.04
CA GLY A 116 -5.00 -16.64 -7.44
C GLY A 116 -6.04 -17.54 -6.80
N ALA A 117 -6.57 -17.19 -5.63
CA ALA A 117 -7.57 -17.98 -4.94
C ALA A 117 -8.93 -17.89 -5.69
N ARG A 118 -9.52 -19.05 -5.98
CA ARG A 118 -10.75 -19.15 -6.76
C ARG A 118 -12.00 -19.36 -5.91
N SER A 119 -11.85 -19.73 -4.65
CA SER A 119 -12.95 -20.02 -3.74
C SER A 119 -12.52 -19.88 -2.27
N GLY A 120 -13.50 -19.85 -1.38
CA GLY A 120 -13.30 -19.72 0.06
C GLY A 120 -13.09 -18.27 0.50
N LEU A 121 -12.43 -18.07 1.64
CA LEU A 121 -12.13 -16.75 2.17
C LEU A 121 -11.08 -16.06 1.29
N LEU A 122 -11.45 -14.93 0.69
CA LEU A 122 -10.57 -14.12 -0.15
C LEU A 122 -10.15 -12.87 0.60
N VAL A 123 -8.87 -12.53 0.49
CA VAL A 123 -8.35 -11.22 0.90
C VAL A 123 -8.49 -10.28 -0.30
N ASP A 124 -9.26 -9.21 -0.15
CA ASP A 124 -9.42 -8.18 -1.19
C ASP A 124 -8.90 -6.83 -0.69
N PRO A 125 -7.63 -6.51 -0.92
CA PRO A 125 -7.02 -5.30 -0.44
C PRO A 125 -7.51 -4.07 -1.20
N VAL A 126 -7.62 -2.96 -0.50
CA VAL A 126 -7.85 -1.65 -1.11
C VAL A 126 -6.55 -1.17 -1.77
N MET A 127 -6.54 -1.12 -3.11
CA MET A 127 -5.40 -0.61 -3.88
C MET A 127 -5.25 0.90 -3.75
N GLY A 128 -4.03 1.41 -3.97
CA GLY A 128 -3.71 2.83 -3.82
C GLY A 128 -3.54 3.30 -2.36
N ARG A 129 -3.74 2.43 -1.38
CA ARG A 129 -3.41 2.74 0.02
C ARG A 129 -1.90 2.63 0.27
N GLN A 130 -1.42 3.44 1.20
CA GLN A 130 -0.07 3.28 1.74
C GLN A 130 0.01 1.96 2.51
N VAL A 131 1.16 1.31 2.38
CA VAL A 131 1.48 0.09 3.12
C VAL A 131 1.75 0.44 4.59
N VAL A 132 1.17 -0.29 5.52
CA VAL A 132 1.55 -0.21 6.94
C VAL A 132 2.92 -0.88 7.10
N LEU A 133 3.96 -0.06 7.27
CA LEU A 133 5.34 -0.51 7.08
C LEU A 133 5.82 -1.48 8.16
N HIS A 134 5.52 -1.22 9.42
CA HIS A 134 6.01 -2.03 10.54
C HIS A 134 5.27 -3.36 10.70
N ALA A 135 4.03 -3.45 10.22
CA ALA A 135 3.16 -4.61 10.45
C ALA A 135 2.97 -5.51 9.21
N THR A 136 3.48 -5.11 8.03
CA THR A 136 3.36 -5.92 6.81
C THR A 136 4.68 -6.54 6.39
N ALA A 137 4.65 -7.74 5.80
CA ALA A 137 5.82 -8.36 5.21
C ALA A 137 6.52 -7.45 4.19
N THR A 138 5.73 -6.77 3.35
CA THR A 138 6.14 -5.79 2.35
C THR A 138 6.88 -4.62 2.98
N GLY A 139 6.31 -3.99 4.00
CA GLY A 139 6.93 -2.85 4.69
C GLY A 139 8.23 -3.24 5.42
N LYS A 140 8.25 -4.39 6.09
CA LYS A 140 9.46 -4.90 6.76
C LYS A 140 10.60 -5.14 5.78
N VAL A 141 10.34 -5.68 4.58
CA VAL A 141 11.36 -5.85 3.54
C VAL A 141 11.97 -4.51 3.16
N TRP A 142 11.16 -3.50 2.89
CA TRP A 142 11.69 -2.19 2.53
C TRP A 142 12.41 -1.50 3.70
N LEU A 143 11.81 -1.43 4.89
CA LEU A 143 12.45 -0.86 6.07
C LEU A 143 13.79 -1.55 6.38
N SER A 144 13.87 -2.88 6.21
CA SER A 144 15.11 -3.63 6.44
C SER A 144 16.23 -3.27 5.45
N SER A 145 15.92 -2.70 4.30
CA SER A 145 16.91 -2.25 3.30
C SER A 145 17.53 -0.89 3.63
N LEU A 146 16.92 -0.13 4.53
CA LEU A 146 17.36 1.20 4.94
C LEU A 146 18.35 1.13 6.11
N SER A 147 19.02 2.26 6.42
CA SER A 147 19.71 2.39 7.68
C SER A 147 18.75 2.27 8.87
N ALA A 148 19.22 1.79 10.03
CA ALA A 148 18.36 1.65 11.21
C ALA A 148 17.69 2.97 11.62
N GLU A 149 18.42 4.08 11.51
CA GLU A 149 17.91 5.43 11.82
C GLU A 149 16.77 5.81 10.87
N ASN A 150 16.96 5.66 9.55
CA ASN A 150 15.93 5.99 8.56
C ASN A 150 14.70 5.08 8.67
N ALA A 151 14.90 3.79 8.90
CA ALA A 151 13.81 2.85 9.09
C ALA A 151 12.92 3.23 10.27
N LEU A 152 13.51 3.59 11.42
CA LEU A 152 12.77 4.04 12.58
C LEU A 152 12.10 5.41 12.34
N ARG A 153 12.82 6.37 11.76
CA ARG A 153 12.24 7.68 11.42
C ARG A 153 10.96 7.53 10.59
N ILE A 154 11.03 6.73 9.53
CA ILE A 154 9.89 6.49 8.63
C ILE A 154 8.77 5.73 9.36
N ALA A 155 9.07 4.70 10.12
CA ALA A 155 8.08 3.94 10.87
C ALA A 155 7.32 4.84 11.88
N PHE A 156 8.02 5.71 12.62
CA PHE A 156 7.40 6.66 13.54
C PHE A 156 6.56 7.71 12.82
N GLN A 157 7.02 8.24 11.70
CA GLN A 157 6.24 9.19 10.89
C GLN A 157 4.93 8.57 10.40
N GLN A 158 4.91 7.26 10.16
CA GLN A 158 3.71 6.53 9.74
C GLN A 158 2.81 6.10 10.91
N GLY A 159 3.23 6.31 12.16
CA GLY A 159 2.42 6.05 13.35
C GLY A 159 2.77 4.75 14.08
N PHE A 160 4.00 4.24 13.95
CA PHE A 160 4.49 3.13 14.76
C PHE A 160 4.26 3.39 16.26
N GLY A 161 3.76 2.39 16.97
CA GLY A 161 3.45 2.48 18.39
C GLY A 161 2.03 2.99 18.71
N ASN A 162 1.23 3.39 17.72
CA ASN A 162 -0.17 3.72 17.92
C ASN A 162 -0.99 2.44 18.08
N ALA A 163 -1.65 2.26 19.23
CA ALA A 163 -2.47 1.09 19.50
C ALA A 163 -3.76 1.07 18.66
N GLY A 164 -4.21 -0.11 18.22
CA GLY A 164 -5.59 -0.36 17.84
C GLY A 164 -5.92 -0.49 16.35
N VAL A 165 -4.92 -0.53 15.46
CA VAL A 165 -5.13 -0.70 14.00
C VAL A 165 -4.60 -2.04 13.49
N ASP A 166 -3.73 -2.70 14.25
CA ASP A 166 -2.92 -3.83 13.81
C ASP A 166 -3.39 -5.16 14.42
N GLY A 167 -2.94 -6.25 13.85
CA GLY A 167 -3.27 -7.59 14.32
C GLY A 167 -2.60 -7.94 15.65
N PRO A 168 -2.99 -9.10 16.26
CA PRO A 168 -2.56 -9.47 17.61
C PRO A 168 -1.06 -9.69 17.77
N ASN A 169 -0.33 -9.92 16.69
CA ASN A 169 1.11 -10.24 16.73
C ASN A 169 2.01 -9.08 16.29
N VAL A 170 1.45 -7.86 16.14
CA VAL A 170 2.22 -6.69 15.72
C VAL A 170 3.35 -6.37 16.70
N LYS A 171 4.48 -5.92 16.16
CA LYS A 171 5.60 -5.42 16.96
C LYS A 171 5.28 -4.01 17.45
N THR A 172 5.33 -3.81 18.76
CA THR A 172 4.92 -2.55 19.39
C THR A 172 6.07 -1.75 19.99
N THR A 173 7.23 -2.39 20.21
CA THR A 173 8.43 -1.73 20.74
C THR A 173 9.49 -1.54 19.68
N VAL A 174 10.36 -0.55 19.88
CA VAL A 174 11.49 -0.26 18.98
C VAL A 174 12.44 -1.45 18.89
N GLU A 175 12.70 -2.09 20.01
CA GLU A 175 13.60 -3.25 20.13
C GLU A 175 13.07 -4.43 19.30
N GLU A 176 11.75 -4.73 19.41
CA GLU A 176 11.12 -5.78 18.62
C GLU A 176 11.15 -5.47 17.12
N LEU A 177 10.86 -4.21 16.74
CA LEU A 177 10.93 -3.81 15.34
C LEU A 177 12.35 -3.91 14.80
N GLN A 178 13.36 -3.44 15.52
CA GLN A 178 14.75 -3.52 15.10
C GLN A 178 15.23 -4.97 14.96
N ALA A 179 14.87 -5.84 15.90
CA ALA A 179 15.18 -7.27 15.84
C ALA A 179 14.54 -7.92 14.60
N GLU A 180 13.25 -7.62 14.32
CA GLU A 180 12.53 -8.12 13.15
C GLU A 180 13.14 -7.62 11.83
N LEU A 181 13.52 -6.32 11.75
CA LEU A 181 14.17 -5.77 10.56
C LEU A 181 15.56 -6.38 10.33
N SER A 182 16.32 -6.62 11.40
CA SER A 182 17.62 -7.31 11.32
C SER A 182 17.46 -8.75 10.82
N ALA A 183 16.49 -9.50 11.35
CA ALA A 183 16.16 -10.85 10.90
C ALA A 183 15.68 -10.85 9.44
N THR A 184 14.81 -9.90 9.05
CA THR A 184 14.33 -9.72 7.67
C THR A 184 15.48 -9.47 6.70
N ARG A 185 16.43 -8.60 7.06
CA ARG A 185 17.63 -8.34 6.27
C ARG A 185 18.49 -9.59 6.09
N SER A 186 18.72 -10.32 7.17
CA SER A 186 19.58 -11.51 7.16
C SER A 186 19.00 -12.66 6.31
N ARG A 187 17.69 -12.90 6.39
CA ARG A 187 17.01 -13.97 5.63
C ARG A 187 16.63 -13.57 4.20
N GLY A 188 16.60 -12.25 3.89
CA GLY A 188 16.26 -11.71 2.56
C GLY A 188 14.79 -11.82 2.18
N TYR A 189 13.89 -11.94 3.15
CA TYR A 189 12.44 -11.89 2.99
C TYR A 189 11.75 -11.41 4.26
N GLY A 190 10.60 -10.80 4.13
CA GLY A 190 9.74 -10.38 5.24
C GLY A 190 8.60 -11.36 5.47
N LEU A 191 8.25 -11.57 6.73
CA LEU A 191 7.07 -12.32 7.16
C LEU A 191 6.17 -11.43 8.00
N ALA A 192 4.87 -11.61 7.86
CA ALA A 192 3.87 -11.04 8.75
C ALA A 192 2.80 -12.11 9.00
N GLN A 193 2.58 -12.45 10.27
CA GLN A 193 1.61 -13.45 10.71
C GLN A 193 0.63 -12.76 11.64
N GLU A 194 -0.53 -12.40 11.12
CA GLU A 194 -1.58 -11.67 11.87
C GLU A 194 -1.05 -10.40 12.56
N GLU A 195 -0.16 -9.67 11.89
CA GLU A 195 0.41 -8.43 12.42
C GLU A 195 -0.33 -7.18 11.92
N ALA A 196 -0.64 -7.08 10.61
CA ALA A 196 -1.41 -5.97 10.06
C ALA A 196 -2.92 -6.15 10.27
N GLU A 197 -3.40 -7.37 10.12
CA GLU A 197 -4.82 -7.72 10.27
C GLU A 197 -4.94 -9.12 10.90
N PRO A 198 -5.90 -9.33 11.83
CA PRO A 198 -6.18 -10.67 12.35
C PRO A 198 -6.54 -11.65 11.24
N GLY A 199 -6.04 -12.87 11.32
CA GLY A 199 -6.33 -13.95 10.36
C GLY A 199 -5.65 -13.82 9.00
N ILE A 200 -4.73 -12.86 8.80
CA ILE A 200 -3.98 -12.66 7.55
C ILE A 200 -2.49 -12.90 7.77
N SER A 201 -1.90 -13.73 6.92
CA SER A 201 -0.45 -13.95 6.87
C SER A 201 0.11 -13.58 5.50
N ALA A 202 1.37 -13.16 5.46
CA ALA A 202 2.03 -12.75 4.24
C ALA A 202 3.54 -13.00 4.26
N ILE A 203 4.11 -13.20 3.07
CA ILE A 203 5.54 -13.20 2.80
C ILE A 203 5.86 -12.21 1.69
N ALA A 204 7.00 -11.53 1.77
CA ALA A 204 7.43 -10.58 0.75
C ALA A 204 8.94 -10.69 0.48
N VAL A 205 9.32 -10.32 -0.74
CA VAL A 205 10.72 -10.20 -1.16
C VAL A 205 10.96 -8.82 -1.80
N PRO A 206 12.20 -8.31 -1.78
CA PRO A 206 12.52 -7.05 -2.43
C PRO A 206 12.54 -7.18 -3.96
N ILE A 207 12.22 -6.07 -4.62
CA ILE A 207 12.51 -5.80 -6.03
C ILE A 207 13.58 -4.72 -6.04
N HIS A 208 14.69 -4.98 -6.73
CA HIS A 208 15.81 -4.06 -6.77
C HIS A 208 15.80 -3.21 -8.03
N SER A 209 16.45 -2.05 -7.98
CA SER A 209 16.77 -1.26 -9.18
C SER A 209 17.68 -2.05 -10.12
N GLY A 210 17.77 -1.65 -11.38
CA GLY A 210 18.55 -2.33 -12.41
C GLY A 210 20.04 -2.52 -12.08
N ASN A 211 20.62 -1.69 -11.21
CA ASN A 211 21.99 -1.82 -10.69
C ASN A 211 22.09 -2.72 -9.44
N GLY A 212 20.97 -3.27 -8.94
CA GLY A 212 20.91 -4.12 -7.77
C GLY A 212 21.14 -3.44 -6.41
N ALA A 213 21.42 -2.12 -6.40
CA ALA A 213 21.88 -1.44 -5.19
C ALA A 213 20.73 -1.02 -4.27
N THR A 214 19.55 -0.74 -4.81
CA THR A 214 18.45 -0.11 -4.09
C THR A 214 17.17 -0.93 -4.23
N VAL A 215 16.41 -1.05 -3.16
CA VAL A 215 15.05 -1.63 -3.20
C VAL A 215 14.09 -0.57 -3.71
N VAL A 216 13.53 -0.79 -4.90
CA VAL A 216 12.55 0.11 -5.56
C VAL A 216 11.11 -0.36 -5.36
N GLY A 217 10.93 -1.57 -4.87
CA GLY A 217 9.61 -2.13 -4.62
C GLY A 217 9.67 -3.46 -3.89
N THR A 218 8.52 -4.08 -3.70
CA THR A 218 8.38 -5.38 -3.06
C THR A 218 7.29 -6.19 -3.74
N LEU A 219 7.52 -7.49 -3.84
CA LEU A 219 6.52 -8.46 -4.29
C LEU A 219 6.10 -9.32 -3.11
N SER A 220 4.80 -9.53 -2.92
CA SER A 220 4.28 -10.27 -1.78
C SER A 220 3.18 -11.25 -2.15
N VAL A 221 3.08 -12.31 -1.34
CA VAL A 221 1.95 -13.24 -1.29
C VAL A 221 1.25 -13.05 0.05
N ALA A 222 -0.07 -12.97 0.04
CA ALA A 222 -0.87 -12.81 1.24
C ALA A 222 -2.17 -13.64 1.14
N GLY A 223 -2.67 -14.08 2.29
CA GLY A 223 -3.92 -14.81 2.36
C GLY A 223 -4.29 -15.15 3.81
N PRO A 224 -5.40 -15.88 4.01
CA PRO A 224 -5.83 -16.31 5.33
C PRO A 224 -4.78 -17.18 6.04
N SER A 225 -4.49 -16.86 7.30
CA SER A 225 -3.52 -17.59 8.15
C SER A 225 -3.85 -19.08 8.26
N ALA A 226 -5.13 -19.44 8.19
CA ALA A 226 -5.58 -20.83 8.18
C ALA A 226 -5.05 -21.66 6.99
N ARG A 227 -4.75 -21.01 5.86
CA ARG A 227 -4.15 -21.65 4.67
C ARG A 227 -2.68 -21.31 4.51
N LEU A 228 -2.30 -20.08 4.79
CA LEU A 228 -0.92 -19.59 4.70
C LEU A 228 -0.23 -19.66 6.06
N THR A 229 0.03 -20.88 6.53
CA THR A 229 0.94 -21.12 7.65
C THR A 229 2.36 -20.68 7.29
N GLU A 230 3.24 -20.50 8.27
CA GLU A 230 4.65 -20.13 8.01
C GLU A 230 5.33 -21.12 7.06
N ALA A 231 5.13 -22.42 7.26
CA ALA A 231 5.68 -23.44 6.37
C ALA A 231 5.21 -23.25 4.91
N ARG A 232 3.91 -22.98 4.72
CA ARG A 232 3.35 -22.75 3.39
C ARG A 232 3.85 -21.45 2.76
N LEU A 233 4.05 -20.40 3.54
CA LEU A 233 4.66 -19.15 3.08
C LEU A 233 6.10 -19.38 2.59
N LEU A 234 6.89 -20.18 3.32
CA LEU A 234 8.26 -20.51 2.94
C LEU A 234 8.32 -21.38 1.67
N GLU A 235 7.35 -22.25 1.45
CA GLU A 235 7.22 -23.03 0.21
C GLU A 235 6.99 -22.13 -1.01
N CYS A 236 6.35 -20.95 -0.85
CA CYS A 236 6.15 -19.99 -1.92
C CYS A 236 7.40 -19.17 -2.29
N LEU A 237 8.43 -19.19 -1.42
CA LEU A 237 9.60 -18.31 -1.55
C LEU A 237 10.39 -18.48 -2.86
N PRO A 238 10.63 -19.71 -3.38
CA PRO A 238 11.34 -19.88 -4.65
C PRO A 238 10.60 -19.21 -5.83
N GLN A 239 9.29 -19.38 -5.92
CA GLN A 239 8.46 -18.78 -6.96
C GLN A 239 8.43 -17.25 -6.83
N LEU A 240 8.26 -16.77 -5.60
CA LEU A 240 8.23 -15.35 -5.29
C LEU A 240 9.55 -14.65 -5.68
N ARG A 241 10.69 -15.25 -5.36
CA ARG A 241 12.03 -14.75 -5.75
C ARG A 241 12.24 -14.75 -7.26
N ARG A 242 11.80 -15.80 -7.96
CA ARG A 242 11.89 -15.89 -9.42
C ARG A 242 11.07 -14.75 -10.08
N SER A 243 9.84 -14.54 -9.64
CA SER A 243 8.99 -13.46 -10.16
C SER A 243 9.53 -12.07 -9.81
N ALA A 244 10.08 -11.88 -8.61
CA ALA A 244 10.75 -10.62 -8.25
C ALA A 244 11.98 -10.34 -9.14
N SER A 245 12.76 -11.37 -9.48
CA SER A 245 13.88 -11.24 -10.43
C SER A 245 13.41 -10.89 -11.84
N GLN A 246 12.29 -11.46 -12.30
CA GLN A 246 11.68 -11.07 -13.58
C GLN A 246 11.27 -9.60 -13.58
N LEU A 247 10.61 -9.14 -12.51
CA LEU A 247 10.22 -7.72 -12.35
C LEU A 247 11.45 -6.80 -12.35
N THR A 248 12.51 -7.13 -11.62
CA THR A 248 13.79 -6.39 -11.64
C THR A 248 14.37 -6.24 -13.06
N GLY A 249 14.10 -7.20 -13.94
CA GLY A 249 14.55 -7.18 -15.35
C GLY A 249 13.74 -6.27 -16.27
N LEU A 250 12.57 -5.80 -15.87
CA LEU A 250 11.70 -4.95 -16.67
C LEU A 250 12.25 -3.52 -16.75
N ASP A 251 12.25 -2.93 -17.95
CA ASP A 251 12.81 -1.59 -18.16
C ASP A 251 12.05 -0.54 -17.35
N VAL A 252 10.73 -0.67 -17.21
CA VAL A 252 9.87 0.24 -16.42
C VAL A 252 10.22 0.30 -14.93
N LEU A 253 10.92 -0.70 -14.38
CA LEU A 253 11.35 -0.72 -12.98
C LEU A 253 12.85 -0.40 -12.82
N ARG A 254 13.64 -0.48 -13.90
CA ARG A 254 15.08 -0.19 -13.86
C ARG A 254 15.39 1.27 -13.56
N ASP A 255 14.57 2.17 -14.12
CA ASP A 255 14.78 3.62 -14.04
C ASP A 255 14.10 4.26 -12.84
N LEU A 256 13.37 3.47 -12.02
CA LEU A 256 12.80 3.96 -10.79
C LEU A 256 13.92 4.27 -9.78
N SER A 257 13.98 5.53 -9.41
CA SER A 257 14.77 6.02 -8.27
C SER A 257 13.81 6.27 -7.12
N PRO A 258 14.07 5.77 -5.91
CA PRO A 258 13.23 5.99 -4.73
C PRO A 258 13.25 7.43 -4.26
#